data_e3532e318fe444efed067775a4d5ef03
#
_entry.id   e3532e318fe444efed067775a4d5ef03
#
_cell.length_a   1.000
_cell.length_b   1.000
_cell.length_c   1.000
_cell.angle_alpha   90.00
_cell.angle_beta   90.00
_cell.angle_gamma   90.00
#
_symmetry.space_group_name_H-M   'P 1'
#
loop_
_entity.id
_entity.type
_entity.pdbx_description
1 polymer ?
#
loop_
_entity_poly.entity_id
_entity_poly.type
_entity_poly.pdbx_seq_one_letter_code
_entity_poly.pdbx_strand_id
1 'polypeptide(L)' 'MLDWQQCSAVERTAGRVSGEWVFKNTRVPVKALFENLVAGAGVANFLEWFPGVTQEQVELVLKHAEKSLITH' A
#
# COMPACT_ATOMS: atom_id res chain seq x y z
N MET A 1 -5.16 -1.53 -16.21
CA MET A 1 -5.60 -0.99 -14.92
C MET A 1 -5.08 -1.86 -13.78
N LEU A 2 -4.62 -1.24 -12.73
CA LEU A 2 -4.07 -1.95 -11.57
C LEU A 2 -5.20 -2.55 -10.74
N ASP A 3 -5.11 -3.86 -10.48
CA ASP A 3 -6.13 -4.56 -9.71
C ASP A 3 -5.58 -4.93 -8.33
N TRP A 4 -5.94 -4.14 -7.34
CA TRP A 4 -5.44 -4.34 -5.99
C TRP A 4 -6.01 -5.57 -5.29
N GLN A 5 -7.10 -6.15 -5.82
CA GLN A 5 -7.64 -7.38 -5.26
C GLN A 5 -6.66 -8.54 -5.35
N GLN A 6 -5.70 -8.45 -6.27
CA GLN A 6 -4.71 -9.50 -6.45
C GLN A 6 -3.47 -9.29 -5.58
N CYS A 7 -3.41 -8.20 -4.82
CA CYS A 7 -2.28 -7.96 -3.93
C CYS A 7 -2.60 -8.49 -2.54
N SER A 8 -1.85 -9.49 -2.08
CA SER A 8 -2.13 -10.14 -0.80
C SER A 8 -1.83 -9.27 0.41
N ALA A 9 -1.13 -8.16 0.21
CA ALA A 9 -0.75 -7.28 1.32
C ALA A 9 -1.80 -6.23 1.65
N VAL A 10 -2.89 -6.16 0.89
CA VAL A 10 -3.89 -5.11 1.07
C VAL A 10 -5.28 -5.71 1.21
N GLU A 11 -6.18 -4.92 1.78
CA GLU A 11 -7.57 -5.33 1.93
C GLU A 11 -8.47 -4.12 1.82
N ARG A 12 -9.73 -4.38 1.54
CA ARG A 12 -10.75 -3.35 1.50
C ARG A 12 -12.00 -3.93 2.13
N THR A 13 -12.52 -3.24 3.14
CA THR A 13 -13.69 -3.71 3.87
C THR A 13 -14.90 -2.85 3.52
N ALA A 14 -15.97 -3.48 3.08
CA ALA A 14 -17.21 -2.79 2.78
C ALA A 14 -17.71 -2.08 4.05
N GLY A 15 -18.21 -0.86 3.89
CA GLY A 15 -18.70 -0.09 5.00
C GLY A 15 -17.64 0.71 5.73
N ARG A 16 -16.40 0.49 5.41
CA ARG A 16 -15.31 1.31 5.95
C ARG A 16 -15.16 2.59 5.14
N VAL A 17 -14.41 3.52 5.70
CA VAL A 17 -14.26 4.86 5.14
C VAL A 17 -13.94 4.79 3.65
N SER A 18 -14.88 5.25 2.83
CA SER A 18 -14.70 5.40 1.38
C SER A 18 -14.29 4.14 0.63
N GLY A 19 -14.29 2.98 1.27
CA GLY A 19 -13.85 1.75 0.62
C GLY A 19 -12.41 1.79 0.14
N GLU A 20 -11.56 2.55 0.79
CA GLU A 20 -10.15 2.64 0.40
C GLU A 20 -9.40 1.36 0.67
N TRP A 21 -8.41 1.10 -0.18
CA TRP A 21 -7.48 0.00 0.07
C TRP A 21 -6.55 0.37 1.21
N VAL A 22 -6.41 -0.54 2.19
CA VAL A 22 -5.52 -0.35 3.33
C VAL A 22 -4.56 -1.54 3.40
N PHE A 23 -3.44 -1.35 4.10
CA PHE A 23 -2.56 -2.48 4.37
C PHE A 23 -3.30 -3.45 5.27
N LYS A 24 -3.14 -4.75 4.99
CA LYS A 24 -3.88 -5.79 5.69
C LYS A 24 -3.65 -5.70 7.20
N ASN A 25 -4.73 -5.83 7.96
CA ASN A 25 -4.71 -5.77 9.42
C ASN A 25 -4.33 -4.38 9.96
N THR A 26 -4.46 -3.35 9.14
CA THR A 26 -4.21 -1.98 9.59
C THR A 26 -5.33 -1.08 9.11
N ARG A 27 -5.27 0.19 9.55
CA ARG A 27 -6.15 1.23 9.02
C ARG A 27 -5.37 2.21 8.15
N VAL A 28 -4.15 1.84 7.77
CA VAL A 28 -3.29 2.72 7.00
C VAL A 28 -3.62 2.58 5.53
N PRO A 29 -4.08 3.65 4.86
CA PRO A 29 -4.39 3.57 3.44
C PRO A 29 -3.13 3.30 2.62
N VAL A 30 -3.27 2.46 1.60
CA VAL A 30 -2.14 2.19 0.71
C VAL A 30 -1.65 3.47 0.06
N LYS A 31 -2.56 4.38 -0.26
CA LYS A 31 -2.17 5.64 -0.91
C LYS A 31 -1.24 6.48 -0.04
N ALA A 32 -1.28 6.29 1.30
CA ALA A 32 -0.40 7.04 2.18
C ALA A 32 1.08 6.72 1.89
N LEU A 33 1.38 5.48 1.52
CA LEU A 33 2.73 5.11 1.13
C LEU A 33 3.19 5.95 -0.06
N PHE A 34 2.36 6.00 -1.11
CA PHE A 34 2.73 6.72 -2.32
C PHE A 34 2.81 8.22 -2.08
N GLU A 35 1.90 8.77 -1.28
CA GLU A 35 1.94 10.18 -0.95
C GLU A 35 3.23 10.57 -0.24
N ASN A 36 3.67 9.71 0.69
CA ASN A 36 4.91 9.97 1.41
C ASN A 36 6.14 9.85 0.50
N LEU A 37 6.13 8.86 -0.40
CA LEU A 37 7.24 8.70 -1.34
C LEU A 37 7.32 9.90 -2.29
N VAL A 38 6.18 10.38 -2.76
CA VAL A 38 6.15 11.57 -3.63
C VAL A 38 6.69 12.79 -2.89
N ALA A 39 6.45 12.87 -1.59
CA ALA A 39 6.93 13.98 -0.79
C ALA A 39 8.42 13.86 -0.42
N GLY A 40 9.07 12.77 -0.82
CA GLY A 40 10.50 12.62 -0.61
C GLY A 40 10.90 11.71 0.53
N ALA A 41 9.92 11.10 1.23
CA ALA A 41 10.24 10.19 2.32
C ALA A 41 10.70 8.85 1.77
N GLY A 42 11.55 8.16 2.53
CA GLY A 42 11.95 6.81 2.17
C GLY A 42 11.03 5.78 2.81
N VAL A 43 11.14 4.52 2.35
CA VAL A 43 10.36 3.43 2.92
C VAL A 43 10.63 3.28 4.41
N ALA A 44 11.87 3.43 4.84
CA ALA A 44 12.23 3.33 6.26
C ALA A 44 11.48 4.37 7.10
N ASN A 45 11.35 5.58 6.57
CA ASN A 45 10.61 6.63 7.26
C ASN A 45 9.13 6.27 7.38
N PHE A 46 8.56 5.76 6.29
CA PHE A 46 7.16 5.36 6.29
C PHE A 46 6.89 4.28 7.34
N LEU A 47 7.77 3.28 7.40
CA LEU A 47 7.60 2.19 8.36
C LEU A 47 7.73 2.69 9.81
N GLU A 48 8.56 3.68 10.03
CA GLU A 48 8.72 4.27 11.35
C GLU A 48 7.45 5.02 11.78
N TRP A 49 6.84 5.75 10.84
CA TRP A 49 5.65 6.55 11.13
C TRP A 49 4.37 5.71 11.21
N PHE A 50 4.36 4.53 10.57
CA PHE A 50 3.20 3.66 10.54
C PHE A 50 3.60 2.26 11.00
N PRO A 51 3.85 2.08 12.30
CA PRO A 51 4.44 0.82 12.80
C PRO A 51 3.57 -0.41 12.61
N GLY A 52 2.27 -0.24 12.29
CA GLY A 52 1.42 -1.39 12.02
C GLY A 52 1.65 -2.01 10.65
N VAL A 53 2.39 -1.32 9.78
CA VAL A 53 2.69 -1.82 8.43
C VAL A 53 4.07 -2.45 8.45
N THR A 54 4.20 -3.62 7.82
CA THR A 54 5.50 -4.32 7.77
C THR A 54 6.24 -4.00 6.49
N GLN A 55 7.56 -4.19 6.52
CA GLN A 55 8.38 -4.00 5.33
C GLN A 55 7.94 -4.93 4.20
N GLU A 56 7.58 -6.17 4.55
CA GLU A 56 7.11 -7.12 3.56
C GLU A 56 5.86 -6.62 2.84
N GLN A 57 4.93 -6.03 3.60
CA GLN A 57 3.72 -5.48 2.99
C GLN A 57 4.04 -4.35 2.02
N VAL A 58 4.96 -3.46 2.40
CA VAL A 58 5.37 -2.36 1.54
C VAL A 58 5.99 -2.91 0.26
N GLU A 59 6.86 -3.91 0.39
CA GLU A 59 7.50 -4.50 -0.79
C GLU A 59 6.50 -5.14 -1.72
N LEU A 60 5.51 -5.84 -1.17
CA LEU A 60 4.48 -6.48 -1.99
C LEU A 60 3.64 -5.45 -2.72
N VAL A 61 3.32 -4.35 -2.05
CA VAL A 61 2.56 -3.26 -2.68
C VAL A 61 3.37 -2.63 -3.82
N LEU A 62 4.63 -2.34 -3.58
CA LEU A 62 5.46 -1.72 -4.60
C LEU A 62 5.69 -2.65 -5.78
N LYS A 63 5.89 -3.94 -5.53
CA LYS A 63 6.02 -4.91 -6.61
C LYS A 63 4.73 -5.05 -7.41
N HIS A 64 3.61 -4.98 -6.74
CA HIS A 64 2.32 -5.05 -7.41
C HIS A 64 2.13 -3.87 -8.35
N ALA A 65 2.49 -2.67 -7.87
CA ALA A 65 2.41 -1.46 -8.70
C ALA A 65 3.40 -1.55 -9.86
N GLU A 66 4.59 -2.09 -9.63
CA GLU A 66 5.59 -2.23 -10.67
C GLU A 66 5.09 -3.13 -11.79
N LYS A 67 4.39 -4.20 -11.46
CA LYS A 67 3.87 -5.11 -12.45
C LYS A 67 2.96 -4.42 -13.47
N SER A 68 2.21 -3.42 -13.01
CA SER A 68 1.30 -2.72 -13.92
C SER A 68 2.07 -1.88 -14.96
N LEU A 69 3.34 -1.64 -14.71
CA LEU A 69 4.16 -0.83 -15.61
C LEU A 69 4.92 -1.65 -16.63
N ILE A 70 5.18 -2.92 -16.32
CA ILE A 70 6.00 -3.77 -17.19
C ILE A 70 5.22 -4.85 -17.92
N THR A 71 3.99 -5.10 -17.51
CA THR A 71 3.11 -6.07 -18.17
C THR A 71 2.20 -5.35 -19.13
N HIS A 72 2.34 -5.60 -20.39
CA HIS A 72 1.45 -4.99 -21.39
C HIS A 72 1.37 -5.81 -22.64
#